data_13339dfff9f1097e7ce9d3d86eeef84e
#
_entry.id   13339dfff9f1097e7ce9d3d86eeef84e
#
_cell.length_a   1.000
_cell.length_b   1.000
_cell.length_c   1.000
_cell.angle_alpha   90.00
_cell.angle_beta   90.00
_cell.angle_gamma   90.00
#
_symmetry.space_group_name_H-M   'P 1'
#
loop_
_entity.id
_entity.type
_entity.pdbx_description
1 polymer ?
#
loop_
_entity_poly.entity_id
_entity_poly.type
_entity_poly.pdbx_seq_one_letter_code
_entity_poly.pdbx_strand_id
1 'polypeptide(L)'
;MNPARNTPQNPPQTRPSSMNPLENFRMAFESLWGNKLRSFLALLGIVIGVFAVTAMISLGQMATAGITQDLEAVAGRSIFVQPNFNEGQDFSSAPIREEDLQALQALPVTVIPQLFTSIQYESKPGERRSMQLQGTPGDLPKLDPTNKVAKGRYFTEAEARGGLAVAVLSDRAAKDLFPGREAVGQIARLYYPGGARLELTVVGVLEPPSGIFGGFGSTATVYAPIPLIWNTSPTARRGEYAFVILPLKKGADAQQVTRQVQRIFESRYGKGKYQVQSTESFQGTLRSITLILQALLGAIAGLSLLVGGIGIMNIMLVSVTERTREIGLRKALGATSGQIRQQFLIEAVVLTLVGGVLGVVLAAGLLLLITATVPFFKVYILSPTTVFLALAVSALVGLFFGVWPAARAAALDPIEALRYE
;
A
#
# COMPACT_ATOMS: atom_id res chain seq x y z
N MET A 1 37.29 -10.75 86.67
CA MET A 1 37.76 -9.63 85.87
C MET A 1 37.93 -10.12 84.44
N ASN A 2 37.00 -9.72 83.53
CA ASN A 2 36.98 -10.19 82.16
C ASN A 2 36.96 -8.92 81.26
N PRO A 3 37.96 -8.66 80.42
CA PRO A 3 38.00 -7.48 79.60
C PRO A 3 37.16 -7.74 78.31
N ALA A 4 36.17 -6.91 78.13
CA ALA A 4 35.33 -6.87 76.95
C ALA A 4 36.15 -6.56 75.65
N ARG A 5 36.09 -7.41 74.65
CA ARG A 5 36.62 -7.22 73.32
C ARG A 5 35.70 -6.23 72.62
N ASN A 6 36.19 -5.04 72.35
CA ASN A 6 35.59 -4.10 71.38
C ASN A 6 35.83 -4.58 69.91
N THR A 7 34.83 -5.06 69.26
CA THR A 7 34.83 -5.30 67.84
C THR A 7 34.54 -3.95 67.10
N PRO A 8 35.36 -3.57 66.11
CA PRO A 8 35.08 -2.37 65.35
C PRO A 8 33.83 -2.56 64.46
N GLN A 9 32.81 -1.74 64.67
CA GLN A 9 31.64 -1.67 63.81
C GLN A 9 32.05 -1.13 62.43
N ASN A 10 31.90 -1.96 61.38
CA ASN A 10 31.99 -1.51 59.99
C ASN A 10 30.95 -0.44 59.75
N PRO A 11 31.31 0.71 59.11
CA PRO A 11 30.33 1.71 58.70
C PRO A 11 29.34 1.12 57.68
N PRO A 12 28.07 1.56 57.71
CA PRO A 12 27.04 1.05 56.81
C PRO A 12 27.46 1.34 55.35
N GLN A 13 27.60 0.30 54.57
CA GLN A 13 27.75 0.41 53.10
C GLN A 13 26.48 1.03 52.56
N THR A 14 26.54 2.32 52.27
CA THR A 14 25.50 3.02 51.49
C THR A 14 25.47 2.41 50.08
N ARG A 15 24.46 1.61 49.80
CA ARG A 15 24.18 1.13 48.45
C ARG A 15 24.07 2.38 47.53
N PRO A 16 24.76 2.39 46.39
CA PRO A 16 24.61 3.49 45.45
C PRO A 16 23.13 3.59 45.05
N SER A 17 22.53 4.75 45.29
CA SER A 17 21.14 5.03 44.91
C SER A 17 20.99 4.78 43.42
N SER A 18 20.09 3.89 43.04
CA SER A 18 19.67 3.72 41.65
C SER A 18 19.18 5.07 41.17
N MET A 19 19.88 5.66 40.18
CA MET A 19 19.48 6.94 39.59
C MET A 19 18.06 6.82 39.07
N ASN A 20 17.21 7.77 39.46
CA ASN A 20 15.81 7.81 39.14
C ASN A 20 15.64 8.02 37.62
N PRO A 21 14.94 7.15 36.87
CA PRO A 21 14.80 7.26 35.41
C PRO A 21 14.19 8.62 34.99
N LEU A 22 13.41 9.28 35.86
CA LEU A 22 12.85 10.62 35.64
C LEU A 22 13.93 11.71 35.63
N GLU A 23 14.99 11.60 36.43
CA GLU A 23 16.11 12.56 36.41
C GLU A 23 16.92 12.44 35.14
N ASN A 24 17.13 11.22 34.64
CA ASN A 24 17.80 11.01 33.35
C ASN A 24 17.02 11.60 32.19
N PHE A 25 15.68 11.53 32.23
CA PHE A 25 14.81 12.13 31.21
C PHE A 25 14.89 13.66 31.22
N ARG A 26 14.91 14.27 32.42
CA ARG A 26 15.02 15.72 32.58
C ARG A 26 16.39 16.24 32.10
N MET A 27 17.46 15.55 32.42
CA MET A 27 18.82 15.89 31.97
C MET A 27 18.96 15.77 30.45
N ALA A 28 18.35 14.75 29.82
CA ALA A 28 18.32 14.59 28.38
C ALA A 28 17.60 15.76 27.68
N PHE A 29 16.53 16.25 28.31
CA PHE A 29 15.76 17.38 27.76
C PHE A 29 16.48 18.72 27.93
N GLU A 30 17.17 18.96 29.05
CA GLU A 30 17.96 20.15 29.29
C GLU A 30 19.16 20.26 28.33
N SER A 31 19.76 19.11 27.96
CA SER A 31 20.88 19.05 27.00
C SER A 31 20.47 19.50 25.56
N LEU A 32 19.19 19.32 25.18
CA LEU A 32 18.69 19.77 23.87
C LEU A 32 18.63 21.29 23.74
N TRP A 33 18.55 22.04 24.84
CA TRP A 33 18.33 23.48 24.80
C TRP A 33 19.65 24.31 24.72
N GLY A 34 20.79 23.68 25.00
CA GLY A 34 22.11 24.33 24.93
C GLY A 34 22.53 24.73 23.50
N ASN A 35 22.23 23.89 22.49
CA ASN A 35 22.56 24.15 21.09
C ASN A 35 21.37 23.81 20.17
N LYS A 36 20.33 24.62 20.22
CA LYS A 36 19.00 24.40 19.62
C LYS A 36 19.04 23.99 18.15
N LEU A 37 19.83 24.63 17.31
CA LEU A 37 19.88 24.35 15.87
C LEU A 37 20.49 22.97 15.56
N ARG A 38 21.58 22.62 16.27
CA ARG A 38 22.27 21.33 16.05
C ARG A 38 21.40 20.16 16.55
N SER A 39 20.81 20.31 17.74
CA SER A 39 19.90 19.32 18.33
C SER A 39 18.66 19.12 17.48
N PHE A 40 18.10 20.19 16.93
CA PHE A 40 16.97 20.15 16.02
C PHE A 40 17.31 19.39 14.72
N LEU A 41 18.45 19.69 14.08
CA LEU A 41 18.86 19.04 12.83
C LEU A 41 19.12 17.54 13.00
N ALA A 42 19.76 17.13 14.11
CA ALA A 42 20.00 15.72 14.37
C ALA A 42 18.68 14.97 14.70
N LEU A 43 17.83 15.57 15.55
CA LEU A 43 16.51 15.02 15.85
C LEU A 43 15.65 14.91 14.59
N LEU A 44 15.70 15.94 13.72
CA LEU A 44 14.96 15.98 12.45
C LEU A 44 15.33 14.80 11.55
N GLY A 45 16.61 14.42 11.46
CA GLY A 45 17.05 13.25 10.69
C GLY A 45 16.41 11.95 11.18
N ILE A 46 16.30 11.76 12.51
CA ILE A 46 15.64 10.59 13.10
C ILE A 46 14.12 10.65 12.89
N VAL A 47 13.50 11.80 13.12
CA VAL A 47 12.06 12.01 12.89
C VAL A 47 11.71 11.68 11.45
N ILE A 48 12.44 12.21 10.47
CA ILE A 48 12.21 11.95 9.04
C ILE A 48 12.43 10.47 8.72
N GLY A 49 13.50 9.86 9.23
CA GLY A 49 13.79 8.44 8.99
C GLY A 49 12.69 7.52 9.53
N VAL A 50 12.29 7.71 10.79
CA VAL A 50 11.22 6.92 11.43
C VAL A 50 9.85 7.19 10.80
N PHE A 51 9.56 8.46 10.50
CA PHE A 51 8.37 8.86 9.76
C PHE A 51 8.28 8.13 8.41
N ALA A 52 9.36 8.18 7.62
CA ALA A 52 9.39 7.55 6.30
C ALA A 52 9.18 6.03 6.39
N VAL A 53 9.86 5.33 7.32
CA VAL A 53 9.69 3.88 7.52
C VAL A 53 8.26 3.55 7.92
N THR A 54 7.71 4.27 8.91
CA THR A 54 6.36 4.02 9.43
C THR A 54 5.30 4.28 8.37
N ALA A 55 5.36 5.42 7.70
CA ALA A 55 4.42 5.81 6.66
C ALA A 55 4.45 4.81 5.49
N MET A 56 5.65 4.43 5.02
CA MET A 56 5.82 3.53 3.89
C MET A 56 5.28 2.11 4.17
N ILE A 57 5.62 1.52 5.33
CA ILE A 57 5.11 0.19 5.69
C ILE A 57 3.59 0.22 5.79
N SER A 58 3.04 1.24 6.46
CA SER A 58 1.58 1.37 6.64
C SER A 58 0.87 1.63 5.31
N LEU A 59 1.37 2.52 4.46
CA LEU A 59 0.80 2.76 3.12
C LEU A 59 0.83 1.50 2.25
N GLY A 60 1.92 0.74 2.28
CA GLY A 60 2.01 -0.54 1.58
C GLY A 60 0.98 -1.57 2.09
N GLN A 61 0.78 -1.66 3.40
CA GLN A 61 -0.23 -2.53 3.99
C GLN A 61 -1.66 -2.07 3.62
N MET A 62 -1.93 -0.76 3.69
CA MET A 62 -3.22 -0.18 3.32
C MET A 62 -3.53 -0.39 1.83
N ALA A 63 -2.55 -0.17 0.95
CA ALA A 63 -2.70 -0.41 -0.48
C ALA A 63 -2.97 -1.89 -0.76
N THR A 64 -2.19 -2.80 -0.18
CA THR A 64 -2.38 -4.24 -0.37
C THR A 64 -3.73 -4.71 0.18
N ALA A 65 -4.14 -4.24 1.35
CA ALA A 65 -5.43 -4.58 1.95
C ALA A 65 -6.60 -4.07 1.10
N GLY A 66 -6.52 -2.81 0.63
CA GLY A 66 -7.54 -2.23 -0.26
C GLY A 66 -7.67 -3.00 -1.57
N ILE A 67 -6.53 -3.32 -2.22
CA ILE A 67 -6.49 -4.12 -3.45
C ILE A 67 -7.08 -5.52 -3.22
N THR A 68 -6.67 -6.19 -2.14
CA THR A 68 -7.15 -7.54 -1.83
C THR A 68 -8.65 -7.53 -1.59
N GLN A 69 -9.15 -6.60 -0.78
CA GLN A 69 -10.57 -6.46 -0.50
C GLN A 69 -11.40 -6.19 -1.77
N ASP A 70 -10.91 -5.30 -2.63
CA ASP A 70 -11.58 -4.98 -3.88
C ASP A 70 -11.54 -6.17 -4.86
N LEU A 71 -10.41 -6.87 -4.97
CA LEU A 71 -10.30 -8.07 -5.80
C LEU A 71 -11.19 -9.22 -5.29
N GLU A 72 -11.25 -9.44 -3.99
CA GLU A 72 -12.15 -10.45 -3.41
C GLU A 72 -13.62 -10.09 -3.61
N ALA A 73 -13.95 -8.81 -3.52
CA ALA A 73 -15.29 -8.32 -3.79
C ALA A 73 -15.66 -8.43 -5.28
N VAL A 74 -14.72 -8.10 -6.19
CA VAL A 74 -14.95 -8.03 -7.66
C VAL A 74 -14.88 -9.40 -8.31
N ALA A 75 -13.86 -10.15 -8.01
CA ALA A 75 -13.54 -11.35 -8.79
C ALA A 75 -13.70 -12.63 -7.98
N GLY A 76 -13.86 -12.52 -6.65
CA GLY A 76 -13.77 -13.67 -5.79
C GLY A 76 -12.48 -14.45 -6.11
N ARG A 77 -12.60 -15.77 -6.18
CA ARG A 77 -11.53 -16.63 -6.70
C ARG A 77 -11.74 -16.85 -8.20
N SER A 78 -11.19 -15.97 -9.03
CA SER A 78 -11.34 -16.03 -10.50
C SER A 78 -10.00 -16.16 -11.21
N ILE A 79 -10.06 -16.69 -12.42
CA ILE A 79 -8.94 -16.73 -13.36
C ILE A 79 -9.30 -15.81 -14.53
N PHE A 80 -8.34 -15.03 -14.97
CA PHE A 80 -8.46 -14.10 -16.07
C PHE A 80 -7.62 -14.60 -17.24
N VAL A 81 -8.21 -14.60 -18.43
CA VAL A 81 -7.54 -14.98 -19.67
C VAL A 81 -7.63 -13.82 -20.64
N GLN A 82 -6.49 -13.34 -21.07
CA GLN A 82 -6.37 -12.22 -22.02
C GLN A 82 -5.17 -12.39 -22.93
N PRO A 83 -5.13 -11.71 -24.09
CA PRO A 83 -3.93 -11.63 -24.91
C PRO A 83 -2.73 -11.10 -24.11
N ASN A 84 -1.54 -11.57 -24.44
CA ASN A 84 -0.33 -11.11 -23.78
C ASN A 84 0.20 -9.83 -24.43
N PHE A 85 -0.15 -8.68 -23.88
CA PHE A 85 0.27 -7.38 -24.38
C PHE A 85 1.80 -7.18 -24.33
N ASN A 86 2.52 -7.86 -23.44
CA ASN A 86 3.98 -7.78 -23.35
C ASN A 86 4.66 -8.43 -24.57
N GLU A 87 3.97 -9.36 -25.24
CA GLU A 87 4.43 -10.01 -26.48
C GLU A 87 3.85 -9.31 -27.74
N GLY A 88 3.34 -8.09 -27.58
CA GLY A 88 2.79 -7.31 -28.69
C GLY A 88 1.43 -7.81 -29.21
N GLN A 89 0.76 -8.68 -28.45
CA GLN A 89 -0.61 -9.11 -28.77
C GLN A 89 -1.60 -8.06 -28.29
N ASP A 90 -2.70 -7.91 -28.99
CA ASP A 90 -3.84 -7.10 -28.62
C ASP A 90 -5.16 -7.90 -28.73
N PHE A 91 -6.26 -7.31 -28.35
CA PHE A 91 -7.57 -7.96 -28.41
C PHE A 91 -8.03 -8.31 -29.84
N SER A 92 -7.46 -7.68 -30.86
CA SER A 92 -7.80 -7.93 -32.25
C SER A 92 -6.89 -8.98 -32.91
N SER A 93 -5.62 -9.02 -32.51
CA SER A 93 -4.62 -9.96 -33.07
C SER A 93 -4.68 -11.36 -32.45
N ALA A 94 -5.17 -11.47 -31.21
CA ALA A 94 -5.28 -12.73 -30.49
C ALA A 94 -6.68 -12.88 -29.82
N PRO A 95 -7.77 -12.98 -30.60
CA PRO A 95 -9.10 -13.17 -30.03
C PRO A 95 -9.25 -14.58 -29.43
N ILE A 96 -9.95 -14.69 -28.31
CA ILE A 96 -10.40 -15.95 -27.75
C ILE A 96 -11.62 -16.43 -28.54
N ARG A 97 -11.67 -17.70 -28.89
CA ARG A 97 -12.73 -18.24 -29.77
C ARG A 97 -13.74 -19.08 -28.99
N GLU A 98 -14.89 -19.30 -29.64
CA GLU A 98 -15.98 -20.14 -29.09
C GLU A 98 -15.52 -21.55 -28.69
N GLU A 99 -14.58 -22.13 -29.46
CA GLU A 99 -14.00 -23.46 -29.18
C GLU A 99 -13.18 -23.45 -27.87
N ASP A 100 -12.56 -22.31 -27.53
CA ASP A 100 -11.83 -22.16 -26.27
C ASP A 100 -12.80 -22.10 -25.10
N LEU A 101 -13.93 -21.39 -25.25
CA LEU A 101 -14.96 -21.36 -24.22
C LEU A 101 -15.52 -22.74 -23.93
N GLN A 102 -15.75 -23.57 -24.96
CA GLN A 102 -16.20 -24.95 -24.79
C GLN A 102 -15.18 -25.81 -24.05
N ALA A 103 -13.88 -25.64 -24.37
CA ALA A 103 -12.81 -26.34 -23.64
C ALA A 103 -12.73 -25.92 -22.18
N LEU A 104 -12.97 -24.64 -21.88
CA LEU A 104 -12.98 -24.10 -20.52
C LEU A 104 -14.18 -24.57 -19.70
N GLN A 105 -15.33 -24.85 -20.33
CA GLN A 105 -16.53 -25.37 -19.66
C GLN A 105 -16.33 -26.76 -19.03
N ALA A 106 -15.35 -27.52 -19.51
CA ALA A 106 -14.97 -28.80 -18.92
C ALA A 106 -14.27 -28.70 -17.57
N LEU A 107 -13.81 -27.51 -17.21
CA LEU A 107 -13.13 -27.21 -15.95
C LEU A 107 -14.12 -26.78 -14.85
N PRO A 108 -13.74 -26.85 -13.56
CA PRO A 108 -14.62 -26.43 -12.47
C PRO A 108 -14.69 -24.90 -12.35
N VAL A 109 -15.10 -24.23 -13.43
CA VAL A 109 -15.24 -22.78 -13.56
C VAL A 109 -16.61 -22.40 -14.13
N THR A 110 -16.99 -21.12 -13.96
CA THR A 110 -18.03 -20.48 -14.74
C THR A 110 -17.34 -19.65 -15.83
N VAL A 111 -17.79 -19.73 -17.09
CA VAL A 111 -17.16 -19.03 -18.21
C VAL A 111 -17.92 -17.73 -18.48
N ILE A 112 -17.29 -16.58 -18.31
CA ILE A 112 -17.88 -15.26 -18.57
C ILE A 112 -17.05 -14.58 -19.68
N PRO A 113 -17.44 -14.73 -20.94
CA PRO A 113 -16.76 -14.07 -22.05
C PRO A 113 -17.08 -12.57 -22.07
N GLN A 114 -16.11 -11.79 -22.53
CA GLN A 114 -16.24 -10.35 -22.67
C GLN A 114 -15.65 -9.90 -23.99
N LEU A 115 -16.23 -8.84 -24.53
CA LEU A 115 -15.79 -8.19 -25.75
C LEU A 115 -15.60 -6.71 -25.47
N PHE A 116 -14.46 -6.14 -25.88
CA PHE A 116 -14.17 -4.73 -25.72
C PHE A 116 -14.02 -4.08 -27.09
N THR A 117 -14.64 -2.92 -27.26
CA THR A 117 -14.42 -2.07 -28.42
C THR A 117 -14.56 -0.60 -28.02
N SER A 118 -13.93 0.28 -28.79
CA SER A 118 -14.09 1.71 -28.59
C SER A 118 -15.38 2.18 -29.25
N ILE A 119 -16.11 3.06 -28.59
CA ILE A 119 -17.29 3.73 -29.07
C ILE A 119 -17.17 5.24 -28.81
N GLN A 120 -17.83 6.07 -29.59
CA GLN A 120 -17.81 7.50 -29.42
C GLN A 120 -19.21 8.03 -29.14
N TYR A 121 -19.30 9.12 -28.40
CA TYR A 121 -20.53 9.88 -28.20
C TYR A 121 -20.27 11.37 -28.50
N GLU A 122 -21.31 12.07 -28.85
CA GLU A 122 -21.25 13.50 -29.12
C GLU A 122 -21.48 14.27 -27.80
N SER A 123 -20.40 14.88 -27.25
CA SER A 123 -20.47 15.65 -26.01
C SER A 123 -20.98 17.06 -26.23
N LYS A 124 -20.69 17.66 -27.41
CA LYS A 124 -21.19 18.93 -27.94
C LYS A 124 -21.32 18.79 -29.46
N PRO A 125 -22.10 19.62 -30.12
CA PRO A 125 -22.22 19.60 -31.57
C PRO A 125 -20.83 19.60 -32.24
N GLY A 126 -20.49 18.52 -32.94
CA GLY A 126 -19.21 18.32 -33.62
C GLY A 126 -18.04 17.83 -32.76
N GLU A 127 -18.18 17.70 -31.43
CA GLU A 127 -17.15 17.17 -30.55
C GLU A 127 -17.46 15.74 -30.13
N ARG A 128 -16.72 14.77 -30.64
CA ARG A 128 -16.85 13.38 -30.27
C ARG A 128 -15.81 12.98 -29.22
N ARG A 129 -16.25 12.29 -28.17
CA ARG A 129 -15.40 11.72 -27.14
C ARG A 129 -15.54 10.22 -27.14
N SER A 130 -14.43 9.54 -26.87
CA SER A 130 -14.38 8.08 -26.78
C SER A 130 -14.83 7.59 -25.40
N MET A 131 -15.54 6.46 -25.42
CA MET A 131 -15.84 5.64 -24.24
C MET A 131 -15.70 4.17 -24.59
N GLN A 132 -15.75 3.30 -23.60
CA GLN A 132 -15.63 1.87 -23.81
C GLN A 132 -17.02 1.25 -24.02
N LEU A 133 -17.16 0.44 -25.06
CA LEU A 133 -18.29 -0.46 -25.24
C LEU A 133 -17.85 -1.87 -24.85
N GLN A 134 -18.51 -2.45 -23.85
CA GLN A 134 -18.21 -3.75 -23.32
C GLN A 134 -19.37 -4.71 -23.60
N GLY A 135 -19.10 -5.75 -24.39
CA GLY A 135 -20.02 -6.85 -24.60
C GLY A 135 -19.95 -7.83 -23.45
N THR A 136 -21.10 -8.16 -22.88
CA THR A 136 -21.20 -9.10 -21.74
C THR A 136 -22.38 -10.07 -21.96
N PRO A 137 -22.37 -11.24 -21.27
CA PRO A 137 -23.58 -12.05 -21.16
C PRO A 137 -24.66 -11.32 -20.36
N GLY A 138 -25.89 -11.82 -20.44
CA GLY A 138 -27.00 -11.35 -19.62
C GLY A 138 -26.82 -11.72 -18.14
N ASP A 139 -27.63 -11.06 -17.30
CA ASP A 139 -27.64 -11.32 -15.84
C ASP A 139 -26.23 -11.26 -15.19
N LEU A 140 -25.32 -10.44 -15.75
CA LEU A 140 -23.94 -10.32 -15.26
C LEU A 140 -23.84 -10.09 -13.75
N PRO A 141 -24.71 -9.30 -13.08
CA PRO A 141 -24.65 -9.11 -11.62
C PRO A 141 -24.84 -10.40 -10.82
N LYS A 142 -25.44 -11.47 -11.40
CA LYS A 142 -25.54 -12.77 -10.75
C LYS A 142 -24.24 -13.56 -10.84
N LEU A 143 -23.44 -13.31 -11.88
CA LEU A 143 -22.17 -13.96 -12.15
C LEU A 143 -21.00 -13.20 -11.53
N ASP A 144 -21.12 -11.88 -11.50
CA ASP A 144 -20.14 -10.92 -10.96
C ASP A 144 -20.87 -9.91 -10.06
N PRO A 145 -20.84 -10.10 -8.74
CA PRO A 145 -21.55 -9.26 -7.78
C PRO A 145 -21.09 -7.80 -7.70
N THR A 146 -20.00 -7.45 -8.38
CA THR A 146 -19.48 -6.08 -8.39
C THR A 146 -20.22 -5.15 -9.33
N ASN A 147 -20.88 -5.74 -10.32
CA ASN A 147 -21.74 -4.98 -11.25
C ASN A 147 -23.12 -4.74 -10.64
N LYS A 148 -23.16 -4.07 -9.48
CA LYS A 148 -24.41 -3.71 -8.80
C LYS A 148 -25.14 -2.63 -9.59
N VAL A 149 -26.45 -2.83 -9.74
CA VAL A 149 -27.32 -1.88 -10.42
C VAL A 149 -27.83 -0.85 -9.40
N ALA A 150 -27.53 0.42 -9.64
CA ALA A 150 -28.01 1.55 -8.85
C ALA A 150 -29.44 1.95 -9.24
N LYS A 151 -29.73 1.94 -10.54
CA LYS A 151 -31.05 2.33 -11.10
C LYS A 151 -31.44 1.42 -12.24
N GLY A 152 -32.71 1.10 -12.36
CA GLY A 152 -33.25 0.20 -13.38
C GLY A 152 -32.89 -1.26 -13.15
N ARG A 153 -32.49 -1.97 -14.20
CA ARG A 153 -32.12 -3.39 -14.16
C ARG A 153 -30.95 -3.69 -15.12
N TYR A 154 -30.32 -4.83 -14.93
CA TYR A 154 -29.44 -5.38 -15.96
C TYR A 154 -30.28 -6.05 -17.07
N PHE A 155 -29.71 -6.20 -18.28
CA PHE A 155 -30.38 -6.95 -19.32
C PHE A 155 -30.34 -8.46 -19.02
N THR A 156 -31.43 -9.15 -19.37
CA THR A 156 -31.61 -10.57 -19.11
C THR A 156 -30.80 -11.43 -20.07
N GLU A 157 -30.62 -12.68 -19.75
CA GLU A 157 -29.98 -13.64 -20.65
C GLU A 157 -30.71 -13.80 -21.99
N ALA A 158 -32.05 -13.70 -21.99
CA ALA A 158 -32.84 -13.73 -23.22
C ALA A 158 -32.58 -12.51 -24.11
N GLU A 159 -32.52 -11.30 -23.53
CA GLU A 159 -32.17 -10.07 -24.25
C GLU A 159 -30.72 -10.12 -24.77
N ALA A 160 -29.81 -10.70 -24.00
CA ALA A 160 -28.43 -10.88 -24.41
C ALA A 160 -28.30 -11.83 -25.60
N ARG A 161 -28.92 -13.02 -25.52
CA ARG A 161 -28.90 -14.00 -26.63
C ARG A 161 -29.59 -13.46 -27.90
N GLY A 162 -30.66 -12.71 -27.70
CA GLY A 162 -31.39 -12.08 -28.81
C GLY A 162 -30.65 -10.91 -29.47
N GLY A 163 -29.57 -10.45 -28.89
CA GLY A 163 -28.81 -9.31 -29.37
C GLY A 163 -29.65 -8.02 -29.40
N LEU A 164 -30.53 -7.85 -28.41
CA LEU A 164 -31.41 -6.67 -28.36
C LEU A 164 -30.60 -5.39 -28.15
N ALA A 165 -31.06 -4.28 -28.71
CA ALA A 165 -30.43 -2.96 -28.61
C ALA A 165 -30.66 -2.33 -27.23
N VAL A 166 -30.21 -2.98 -26.19
CA VAL A 166 -30.28 -2.51 -24.80
C VAL A 166 -28.91 -2.28 -24.22
N ALA A 167 -28.79 -1.33 -23.28
CA ALA A 167 -27.55 -1.04 -22.60
C ALA A 167 -27.73 -0.80 -21.10
N VAL A 168 -26.69 -1.16 -20.35
CA VAL A 168 -26.48 -0.72 -18.99
C VAL A 168 -25.27 0.21 -18.97
N LEU A 169 -25.36 1.34 -18.27
CA LEU A 169 -24.30 2.34 -18.25
C LEU A 169 -23.53 2.27 -16.93
N SER A 170 -22.22 2.50 -16.97
CA SER A 170 -21.51 2.90 -15.75
C SER A 170 -22.01 4.26 -15.27
N ASP A 171 -21.86 4.58 -13.99
CA ASP A 171 -22.24 5.88 -13.41
C ASP A 171 -21.63 7.05 -14.21
N ARG A 172 -20.37 6.92 -14.61
CA ARG A 172 -19.68 7.93 -15.42
C ARG A 172 -20.27 8.06 -16.82
N ALA A 173 -20.53 6.94 -17.50
CA ALA A 173 -21.15 6.98 -18.82
C ALA A 173 -22.55 7.60 -18.78
N ALA A 174 -23.32 7.33 -17.72
CA ALA A 174 -24.64 7.95 -17.53
C ALA A 174 -24.54 9.47 -17.37
N LYS A 175 -23.57 9.96 -16.59
CA LYS A 175 -23.32 11.40 -16.41
C LYS A 175 -22.81 12.08 -17.68
N ASP A 176 -21.98 11.40 -18.46
CA ASP A 176 -21.41 11.92 -19.69
C ASP A 176 -22.46 11.98 -20.82
N LEU A 177 -23.31 10.95 -20.93
CA LEU A 177 -24.35 10.88 -21.97
C LEU A 177 -25.62 11.69 -21.64
N PHE A 178 -25.98 11.77 -20.37
CA PHE A 178 -27.23 12.38 -19.91
C PHE A 178 -27.00 13.35 -18.74
N PRO A 179 -26.23 14.43 -18.93
CA PRO A 179 -25.91 15.36 -17.85
C PRO A 179 -27.18 15.97 -17.25
N GLY A 180 -27.35 15.75 -15.92
CA GLY A 180 -28.49 16.28 -15.17
C GLY A 180 -29.85 15.64 -15.46
N ARG A 181 -29.90 14.54 -16.24
CA ARG A 181 -31.13 13.82 -16.58
C ARG A 181 -31.07 12.37 -16.13
N GLU A 182 -32.22 11.74 -15.95
CA GLU A 182 -32.28 10.30 -15.71
C GLU A 182 -31.95 9.54 -17.00
N ALA A 183 -31.00 8.62 -16.94
CA ALA A 183 -30.53 7.87 -18.09
C ALA A 183 -31.44 6.67 -18.45
N VAL A 184 -32.07 6.05 -17.44
CA VAL A 184 -32.92 4.86 -17.64
C VAL A 184 -34.13 5.21 -18.49
N GLY A 185 -34.40 4.39 -19.53
CA GLY A 185 -35.46 4.61 -20.50
C GLY A 185 -35.08 5.53 -21.66
N GLN A 186 -33.93 6.18 -21.61
CA GLN A 186 -33.44 7.04 -22.71
C GLN A 186 -32.71 6.23 -23.78
N ILE A 187 -32.56 6.81 -24.97
CA ILE A 187 -31.81 6.24 -26.07
C ILE A 187 -30.41 6.85 -26.09
N ALA A 188 -29.39 6.03 -25.83
CA ALA A 188 -27.99 6.41 -26.00
C ALA A 188 -27.60 6.34 -27.48
N ARG A 189 -27.18 7.46 -28.04
CA ARG A 189 -26.71 7.57 -29.43
C ARG A 189 -25.20 7.54 -29.45
N LEU A 190 -24.64 6.48 -30.01
CA LEU A 190 -23.23 6.20 -30.03
C LEU A 190 -22.74 6.00 -31.46
N TYR A 191 -21.44 6.11 -31.66
CA TYR A 191 -20.82 5.98 -32.97
C TYR A 191 -19.58 5.11 -32.89
N TYR A 192 -19.45 4.12 -33.73
CA TYR A 192 -18.19 3.41 -33.91
C TYR A 192 -17.11 4.30 -34.51
N PRO A 193 -15.82 4.04 -34.26
CA PRO A 193 -14.76 4.63 -35.07
C PRO A 193 -15.03 4.34 -36.56
N GLY A 194 -15.12 5.39 -37.40
CA GLY A 194 -15.56 5.26 -38.80
C GLY A 194 -16.99 5.70 -39.05
N GLY A 195 -17.77 6.08 -38.01
CA GLY A 195 -19.03 6.83 -38.13
C GLY A 195 -20.31 5.99 -38.13
N ALA A 196 -20.21 4.65 -38.10
CA ALA A 196 -21.39 3.80 -37.99
C ALA A 196 -22.15 4.09 -36.69
N ARG A 197 -23.45 4.31 -36.77
CA ARG A 197 -24.32 4.70 -35.65
C ARG A 197 -24.84 3.48 -34.92
N LEU A 198 -24.85 3.57 -33.59
CA LEU A 198 -25.42 2.57 -32.67
C LEU A 198 -26.39 3.29 -31.72
N GLU A 199 -27.63 2.84 -31.66
CA GLU A 199 -28.66 3.35 -30.75
C GLU A 199 -29.01 2.24 -29.75
N LEU A 200 -28.96 2.58 -28.44
CA LEU A 200 -29.22 1.63 -27.38
C LEU A 200 -30.22 2.21 -26.39
N THR A 201 -31.23 1.42 -26.03
CA THR A 201 -32.15 1.78 -24.95
C THR A 201 -31.47 1.48 -23.60
N VAL A 202 -31.32 2.52 -22.80
CA VAL A 202 -30.70 2.36 -21.44
C VAL A 202 -31.70 1.70 -20.50
N VAL A 203 -31.40 0.49 -20.05
CA VAL A 203 -32.26 -0.28 -19.12
C VAL A 203 -31.78 -0.21 -17.67
N GLY A 204 -30.55 0.23 -17.43
CA GLY A 204 -30.02 0.39 -16.08
C GLY A 204 -28.74 1.22 -16.02
N VAL A 205 -28.39 1.61 -14.80
CA VAL A 205 -27.15 2.31 -14.46
C VAL A 205 -26.51 1.57 -13.29
N LEU A 206 -25.22 1.27 -13.39
CA LEU A 206 -24.46 0.61 -12.33
C LEU A 206 -24.07 1.60 -11.22
N GLU A 207 -23.89 1.08 -10.02
CA GLU A 207 -23.26 1.83 -8.94
C GLU A 207 -21.84 2.24 -9.35
N PRO A 208 -21.38 3.44 -8.91
CA PRO A 208 -19.98 3.80 -9.13
C PRO A 208 -19.07 2.73 -8.49
N PRO A 209 -18.04 2.27 -9.22
CA PRO A 209 -17.13 1.29 -8.68
C PRO A 209 -16.47 1.84 -7.42
N SER A 210 -16.38 1.02 -6.39
CA SER A 210 -15.75 1.37 -5.13
C SER A 210 -14.28 0.90 -5.13
N GLY A 211 -13.46 1.49 -4.24
CA GLY A 211 -12.08 1.07 -4.05
C GLY A 211 -11.12 1.53 -5.16
N ILE A 212 -10.14 0.68 -5.47
CA ILE A 212 -9.11 0.92 -6.50
C ILE A 212 -9.72 1.26 -7.84
N PHE A 213 -10.71 0.46 -8.25
CA PHE A 213 -11.35 0.62 -9.56
C PHE A 213 -12.18 1.90 -9.67
N GLY A 214 -12.57 2.50 -8.52
CA GLY A 214 -13.24 3.80 -8.46
C GLY A 214 -12.30 4.99 -8.34
N GLY A 215 -11.13 4.81 -7.70
CA GLY A 215 -10.21 5.90 -7.37
C GLY A 215 -9.35 6.40 -8.54
N PHE A 216 -9.02 5.55 -9.51
CA PHE A 216 -8.25 5.92 -10.71
C PHE A 216 -9.11 6.48 -11.86
N GLY A 217 -10.32 6.88 -11.59
CA GLY A 217 -11.26 7.41 -12.58
C GLY A 217 -11.90 6.27 -13.37
N SER A 218 -13.13 5.92 -13.00
CA SER A 218 -13.90 4.91 -13.74
C SER A 218 -13.97 5.30 -15.21
N THR A 219 -13.55 4.40 -16.08
CA THR A 219 -13.75 4.57 -17.54
C THR A 219 -15.25 4.63 -17.81
N ALA A 220 -15.67 5.60 -18.62
CA ALA A 220 -17.05 5.63 -19.07
C ALA A 220 -17.32 4.40 -19.94
N THR A 221 -18.12 3.46 -19.41
CA THR A 221 -18.37 2.16 -20.04
C THR A 221 -19.85 1.96 -20.30
N VAL A 222 -20.16 1.51 -21.50
CA VAL A 222 -21.49 1.07 -21.93
C VAL A 222 -21.47 -0.45 -22.03
N TYR A 223 -22.31 -1.12 -21.27
CA TYR A 223 -22.47 -2.57 -21.31
C TYR A 223 -23.61 -2.93 -22.25
N ALA A 224 -23.38 -3.84 -23.18
CA ALA A 224 -24.37 -4.28 -24.16
C ALA A 224 -24.24 -5.79 -24.44
N PRO A 225 -25.27 -6.42 -25.03
CA PRO A 225 -25.20 -7.81 -25.46
C PRO A 225 -24.07 -8.09 -26.45
N ILE A 226 -23.29 -9.14 -26.24
CA ILE A 226 -22.20 -9.55 -27.15
C ILE A 226 -22.69 -9.74 -28.59
N PRO A 227 -23.82 -10.47 -28.86
CA PRO A 227 -24.32 -10.65 -30.22
C PRO A 227 -24.69 -9.34 -30.92
N LEU A 228 -25.16 -8.32 -30.19
CA LEU A 228 -25.40 -7.02 -30.73
C LEU A 228 -24.12 -6.38 -31.28
N ILE A 229 -23.04 -6.44 -30.52
CA ILE A 229 -21.74 -5.87 -30.90
C ILE A 229 -21.19 -6.60 -32.15
N TRP A 230 -21.28 -7.93 -32.20
CA TRP A 230 -20.87 -8.67 -33.40
C TRP A 230 -21.64 -8.27 -34.67
N ASN A 231 -22.93 -7.92 -34.52
CA ASN A 231 -23.78 -7.58 -35.64
C ASN A 231 -23.65 -6.11 -36.08
N THR A 232 -23.16 -5.24 -35.19
CA THR A 232 -23.13 -3.78 -35.45
C THR A 232 -21.73 -3.20 -35.56
N SER A 233 -20.73 -3.83 -34.93
CA SER A 233 -19.34 -3.35 -34.96
C SER A 233 -18.66 -3.70 -36.27
N PRO A 234 -17.99 -2.75 -36.95
CA PRO A 234 -17.22 -3.01 -38.16
C PRO A 234 -15.97 -3.87 -37.94
N THR A 235 -15.50 -4.01 -36.69
CA THR A 235 -14.26 -4.71 -36.34
C THR A 235 -14.46 -6.00 -35.57
N ALA A 236 -15.58 -6.16 -34.86
CA ALA A 236 -15.85 -7.35 -34.08
C ALA A 236 -16.28 -8.50 -34.99
N ARG A 237 -15.78 -9.70 -34.77
CA ARG A 237 -16.12 -10.91 -35.49
C ARG A 237 -16.93 -11.84 -34.62
N ARG A 238 -17.93 -12.49 -35.21
CA ARG A 238 -18.78 -13.44 -34.50
C ARG A 238 -17.97 -14.63 -33.97
N GLY A 239 -18.17 -14.98 -32.69
CA GLY A 239 -17.45 -16.05 -32.03
C GLY A 239 -16.05 -15.67 -31.54
N GLU A 240 -15.66 -14.40 -31.65
CA GLU A 240 -14.41 -13.87 -31.11
C GLU A 240 -14.69 -13.04 -29.86
N TYR A 241 -13.87 -13.23 -28.84
CA TYR A 241 -13.93 -12.57 -27.54
C TYR A 241 -12.57 -11.96 -27.19
N ALA A 242 -12.59 -10.85 -26.50
CA ALA A 242 -11.37 -10.15 -26.12
C ALA A 242 -10.76 -10.69 -24.81
N PHE A 243 -11.64 -11.14 -23.91
CA PHE A 243 -11.26 -11.46 -22.54
C PHE A 243 -12.24 -12.48 -21.95
N VAL A 244 -11.76 -13.35 -21.05
CA VAL A 244 -12.64 -14.28 -20.35
C VAL A 244 -12.32 -14.25 -18.86
N ILE A 245 -13.37 -14.09 -18.06
CA ILE A 245 -13.33 -14.26 -16.61
C ILE A 245 -13.84 -15.67 -16.28
N LEU A 246 -13.12 -16.35 -15.42
CA LEU A 246 -13.39 -17.71 -15.01
C LEU A 246 -13.55 -17.80 -13.48
N PRO A 247 -14.70 -17.42 -12.90
CA PRO A 247 -14.98 -17.68 -11.51
C PRO A 247 -14.85 -19.16 -11.17
N LEU A 248 -14.10 -19.47 -10.13
CA LEU A 248 -13.87 -20.83 -9.68
C LEU A 248 -15.08 -21.36 -8.91
N LYS A 249 -15.52 -22.59 -9.20
CA LYS A 249 -16.53 -23.27 -8.40
C LYS A 249 -15.99 -23.60 -7.00
N LYS A 250 -16.90 -23.71 -6.02
CA LYS A 250 -16.52 -24.05 -4.64
C LYS A 250 -15.67 -25.32 -4.58
N GLY A 251 -14.55 -25.27 -3.87
CA GLY A 251 -13.64 -26.40 -3.69
C GLY A 251 -12.60 -26.61 -4.80
N ALA A 252 -12.65 -25.82 -5.89
CA ALA A 252 -11.63 -25.90 -6.94
C ALA A 252 -10.28 -25.31 -6.45
N ASP A 253 -9.19 -25.95 -6.82
CA ASP A 253 -7.83 -25.45 -6.60
C ASP A 253 -7.46 -24.46 -7.70
N ALA A 254 -7.30 -23.17 -7.31
CA ALA A 254 -7.00 -22.10 -8.25
C ALA A 254 -5.70 -22.35 -9.03
N GLN A 255 -4.64 -22.81 -8.37
CA GLN A 255 -3.36 -23.05 -9.03
C GLN A 255 -3.44 -24.20 -10.03
N GLN A 256 -4.16 -25.27 -9.66
CA GLN A 256 -4.34 -26.41 -10.55
C GLN A 256 -5.16 -26.03 -11.78
N VAL A 257 -6.28 -25.32 -11.58
CA VAL A 257 -7.14 -24.87 -12.68
C VAL A 257 -6.41 -23.85 -13.56
N THR A 258 -5.68 -22.89 -12.98
CA THR A 258 -4.87 -21.93 -13.75
C THR A 258 -3.87 -22.65 -14.67
N ARG A 259 -3.15 -23.66 -14.15
CA ARG A 259 -2.23 -24.46 -14.96
C ARG A 259 -2.95 -25.24 -16.08
N GLN A 260 -4.17 -25.71 -15.84
CA GLN A 260 -4.97 -26.40 -16.87
C GLN A 260 -5.41 -25.43 -17.96
N VAL A 261 -5.93 -24.24 -17.58
CA VAL A 261 -6.30 -23.17 -18.52
C VAL A 261 -5.09 -22.76 -19.35
N GLN A 262 -3.95 -22.53 -18.72
CA GLN A 262 -2.72 -22.16 -19.40
C GLN A 262 -2.29 -23.20 -20.43
N ARG A 263 -2.34 -24.50 -20.08
CA ARG A 263 -2.01 -25.60 -21.02
C ARG A 263 -2.96 -25.63 -22.21
N ILE A 264 -4.26 -25.36 -22.02
CA ILE A 264 -5.24 -25.30 -23.11
C ILE A 264 -4.83 -24.23 -24.12
N PHE A 265 -4.53 -23.02 -23.65
CA PHE A 265 -4.15 -21.92 -24.52
C PHE A 265 -2.75 -22.12 -25.15
N GLU A 266 -1.78 -22.60 -24.39
CA GLU A 266 -0.42 -22.89 -24.91
C GLU A 266 -0.43 -23.99 -25.96
N SER A 267 -1.26 -25.04 -25.82
CA SER A 267 -1.36 -26.10 -26.82
C SER A 267 -2.00 -25.65 -28.11
N ARG A 268 -2.91 -24.68 -28.08
CA ARG A 268 -3.63 -24.18 -29.25
C ARG A 268 -2.91 -23.03 -29.97
N TYR A 269 -2.31 -22.13 -29.20
CA TYR A 269 -1.79 -20.86 -29.74
C TYR A 269 -0.29 -20.69 -29.56
N GLY A 270 0.37 -21.62 -28.85
CA GLY A 270 1.77 -21.51 -28.49
C GLY A 270 2.01 -20.75 -27.17
N LYS A 271 3.21 -20.90 -26.62
CA LYS A 271 3.59 -20.26 -25.36
C LYS A 271 3.63 -18.74 -25.49
N GLY A 272 3.20 -18.05 -24.43
CA GLY A 272 3.33 -16.59 -24.31
C GLY A 272 2.29 -15.76 -25.05
N LYS A 273 1.43 -16.36 -25.88
CA LYS A 273 0.40 -15.61 -26.63
C LYS A 273 -0.73 -15.07 -25.76
N TYR A 274 -1.06 -15.79 -24.71
CA TYR A 274 -2.09 -15.41 -23.74
C TYR A 274 -1.51 -15.35 -22.35
N GLN A 275 -2.02 -14.39 -21.58
CA GLN A 275 -1.76 -14.26 -20.16
C GLN A 275 -2.92 -14.87 -19.38
N VAL A 276 -2.60 -15.87 -18.56
CA VAL A 276 -3.55 -16.54 -17.67
C VAL A 276 -3.16 -16.23 -16.25
N GLN A 277 -3.96 -15.44 -15.56
CA GLN A 277 -3.68 -15.00 -14.20
C GLN A 277 -4.83 -15.31 -13.25
N SER A 278 -4.54 -15.89 -12.09
CA SER A 278 -5.52 -15.97 -11.01
C SER A 278 -5.48 -14.72 -10.14
N THR A 279 -6.58 -14.45 -9.43
CA THR A 279 -6.64 -13.39 -8.40
C THR A 279 -5.49 -13.53 -7.40
N GLU A 280 -5.16 -14.77 -6.99
CA GLU A 280 -4.06 -15.04 -6.06
C GLU A 280 -2.69 -14.70 -6.66
N SER A 281 -2.44 -15.02 -7.94
CA SER A 281 -1.18 -14.68 -8.61
C SER A 281 -1.03 -13.16 -8.81
N PHE A 282 -2.11 -12.47 -9.09
CA PHE A 282 -2.12 -11.01 -9.18
C PHE A 282 -1.77 -10.36 -7.83
N GLN A 283 -2.38 -10.85 -6.72
CA GLN A 283 -2.02 -10.42 -5.36
C GLN A 283 -0.55 -10.67 -5.06
N GLY A 284 0.00 -11.82 -5.48
CA GLY A 284 1.42 -12.15 -5.35
C GLY A 284 2.34 -11.15 -6.06
N THR A 285 1.98 -10.76 -7.27
CA THR A 285 2.72 -9.75 -8.06
C THR A 285 2.69 -8.38 -7.37
N LEU A 286 1.53 -7.94 -6.91
CA LEU A 286 1.39 -6.68 -6.17
C LEU A 286 2.21 -6.67 -4.89
N ARG A 287 2.21 -7.79 -4.14
CA ARG A 287 3.03 -7.93 -2.94
C ARG A 287 4.52 -7.82 -3.27
N SER A 288 4.97 -8.43 -4.36
CA SER A 288 6.37 -8.33 -4.79
C SER A 288 6.77 -6.91 -5.16
N ILE A 289 5.92 -6.19 -5.91
CA ILE A 289 6.14 -4.77 -6.24
C ILE A 289 6.20 -3.92 -4.97
N THR A 290 5.27 -4.14 -4.03
CA THR A 290 5.24 -3.43 -2.75
C THR A 290 6.52 -3.69 -1.95
N LEU A 291 7.02 -4.93 -1.91
CA LEU A 291 8.28 -5.25 -1.22
C LEU A 291 9.50 -4.56 -1.86
N ILE A 292 9.57 -4.50 -3.20
CA ILE A 292 10.65 -3.79 -3.90
C ILE A 292 10.61 -2.29 -3.55
N LEU A 293 9.45 -1.67 -3.62
CA LEU A 293 9.28 -0.26 -3.24
C LEU A 293 9.64 -0.03 -1.77
N GLN A 294 9.23 -0.93 -0.87
CA GLN A 294 9.59 -0.88 0.54
C GLN A 294 11.10 -1.00 0.75
N ALA A 295 11.79 -1.86 0.02
CA ALA A 295 13.24 -1.98 0.10
C ALA A 295 13.97 -0.71 -0.35
N LEU A 296 13.53 -0.11 -1.46
CA LEU A 296 14.11 1.13 -1.98
C LEU A 296 13.90 2.31 -1.02
N LEU A 297 12.68 2.52 -0.58
CA LEU A 297 12.36 3.60 0.36
C LEU A 297 12.98 3.36 1.73
N GLY A 298 13.07 2.09 2.17
CA GLY A 298 13.75 1.69 3.38
C GLY A 298 15.25 2.01 3.35
N ALA A 299 15.90 1.86 2.20
CA ALA A 299 17.29 2.28 2.03
C ALA A 299 17.46 3.80 2.18
N ILE A 300 16.56 4.59 1.60
CA ILE A 300 16.55 6.07 1.75
C ILE A 300 16.32 6.48 3.20
N ALA A 301 15.35 5.85 3.87
CA ALA A 301 15.09 6.10 5.28
C ALA A 301 16.27 5.68 6.17
N GLY A 302 16.95 4.57 5.82
CA GLY A 302 18.18 4.14 6.48
C GLY A 302 19.30 5.18 6.38
N LEU A 303 19.50 5.78 5.21
CA LEU A 303 20.44 6.90 5.03
C LEU A 303 20.06 8.09 5.90
N SER A 304 18.78 8.45 5.98
CA SER A 304 18.30 9.53 6.85
C SER A 304 18.58 9.24 8.33
N LEU A 305 18.37 8.00 8.76
CA LEU A 305 18.68 7.54 10.12
C LEU A 305 20.19 7.56 10.41
N LEU A 306 21.03 7.19 9.44
CA LEU A 306 22.49 7.29 9.57
C LEU A 306 22.94 8.74 9.76
N VAL A 307 22.44 9.67 8.95
CA VAL A 307 22.76 11.10 9.08
C VAL A 307 22.26 11.64 10.42
N GLY A 308 21.03 11.32 10.82
CA GLY A 308 20.50 11.67 12.14
C GLY A 308 21.30 11.10 13.30
N GLY A 309 21.74 9.82 13.17
CA GLY A 309 22.58 9.12 14.16
C GLY A 309 23.97 9.78 14.31
N ILE A 310 24.63 10.15 13.20
CA ILE A 310 25.87 10.92 13.23
C ILE A 310 25.65 12.28 13.91
N GLY A 311 24.51 12.92 13.64
CA GLY A 311 24.11 14.14 14.33
C GLY A 311 24.01 13.97 15.83
N ILE A 312 23.37 12.88 16.31
CA ILE A 312 23.30 12.57 17.75
C ILE A 312 24.68 12.29 18.33
N MET A 313 25.51 11.52 17.65
CA MET A 313 26.89 11.26 18.07
C MET A 313 27.65 12.57 18.29
N ASN A 314 27.54 13.53 17.35
CA ASN A 314 28.20 14.84 17.47
C ASN A 314 27.65 15.68 18.64
N ILE A 315 26.34 15.64 18.88
CA ILE A 315 25.71 16.31 20.03
C ILE A 315 26.23 15.72 21.33
N MET A 316 26.24 14.40 21.43
CA MET A 316 26.71 13.70 22.63
C MET A 316 28.19 13.98 22.91
N LEU A 317 29.05 14.07 21.88
CA LEU A 317 30.46 14.42 22.04
C LEU A 317 30.63 15.82 22.59
N VAL A 318 29.88 16.81 22.07
CA VAL A 318 29.90 18.18 22.60
C VAL A 318 29.36 18.19 24.02
N SER A 319 28.29 17.50 24.32
CA SER A 319 27.74 17.39 25.67
C SER A 319 28.74 16.80 26.66
N VAL A 320 29.53 15.78 26.24
CA VAL A 320 30.63 15.23 27.07
C VAL A 320 31.70 16.28 27.36
N THR A 321 32.10 17.07 26.37
CA THR A 321 33.10 18.15 26.57
C THR A 321 32.58 19.28 27.47
N GLU A 322 31.33 19.72 27.26
CA GLU A 322 30.69 20.74 28.10
C GLU A 322 30.49 20.29 29.56
N ARG A 323 30.28 18.96 29.78
CA ARG A 323 30.07 18.37 31.11
C ARG A 323 31.30 17.69 31.69
N THR A 324 32.51 17.96 31.14
CA THR A 324 33.74 17.27 31.57
C THR A 324 33.97 17.39 33.07
N ARG A 325 33.84 18.60 33.68
CA ARG A 325 34.00 18.85 35.10
C ARG A 325 32.97 18.11 35.96
N GLU A 326 31.73 18.05 35.54
CA GLU A 326 30.66 17.31 36.22
C GLU A 326 30.93 15.78 36.23
N ILE A 327 31.40 15.26 35.08
CA ILE A 327 31.79 13.84 34.96
C ILE A 327 32.98 13.53 35.92
N GLY A 328 33.98 14.41 35.92
CA GLY A 328 35.12 14.32 36.83
C GLY A 328 34.70 14.32 38.29
N LEU A 329 33.79 15.21 38.69
CA LEU A 329 33.26 15.27 40.06
C LEU A 329 32.51 13.97 40.44
N ARG A 330 31.67 13.45 39.58
CA ARG A 330 30.97 12.17 39.80
C ARG A 330 31.95 11.03 40.00
N LYS A 331 32.99 10.96 39.18
CA LYS A 331 34.04 9.92 39.31
C LYS A 331 34.85 10.07 40.59
N ALA A 332 35.19 11.31 40.97
CA ALA A 332 35.88 11.60 42.25
C ALA A 332 35.03 11.21 43.47
N LEU A 333 33.68 11.27 43.35
CA LEU A 333 32.73 10.81 44.37
C LEU A 333 32.49 9.30 44.32
N GLY A 334 33.18 8.54 43.46
CA GLY A 334 33.12 7.08 43.41
C GLY A 334 32.26 6.46 42.29
N ALA A 335 31.76 7.24 41.33
CA ALA A 335 31.04 6.68 40.20
C ALA A 335 31.99 5.86 39.31
N THR A 336 31.56 4.64 38.96
CA THR A 336 32.32 3.75 38.06
C THR A 336 32.22 4.19 36.62
N SER A 337 33.24 3.89 35.80
CA SER A 337 33.21 4.12 34.36
C SER A 337 32.03 3.44 33.68
N GLY A 338 31.56 2.28 34.19
CA GLY A 338 30.38 1.60 33.72
C GLY A 338 29.09 2.40 33.92
N GLN A 339 28.94 3.06 35.08
CA GLN A 339 27.78 3.90 35.39
C GLN A 339 27.74 5.13 34.50
N ILE A 340 28.88 5.79 34.28
CA ILE A 340 28.96 6.93 33.36
C ILE A 340 28.59 6.50 31.94
N ARG A 341 29.16 5.37 31.45
CA ARG A 341 28.82 4.87 30.10
C ARG A 341 27.33 4.54 29.96
N GLN A 342 26.74 3.88 30.96
CA GLN A 342 25.31 3.55 30.95
C GLN A 342 24.43 4.79 30.92
N GLN A 343 24.77 5.83 31.68
CA GLN A 343 24.05 7.09 31.71
C GLN A 343 24.00 7.73 30.33
N PHE A 344 25.14 7.92 29.65
CA PHE A 344 25.21 8.52 28.32
C PHE A 344 24.54 7.66 27.25
N LEU A 345 24.58 6.33 27.34
CA LEU A 345 23.85 5.43 26.45
C LEU A 345 22.34 5.59 26.61
N ILE A 346 21.83 5.64 27.85
CA ILE A 346 20.41 5.87 28.11
C ILE A 346 19.99 7.23 27.54
N GLU A 347 20.80 8.28 27.73
CA GLU A 347 20.54 9.61 27.19
C GLU A 347 20.41 9.58 25.65
N ALA A 348 21.32 8.90 24.95
CA ALA A 348 21.27 8.75 23.50
C ALA A 348 20.02 8.00 23.04
N VAL A 349 19.68 6.89 23.72
CA VAL A 349 18.48 6.09 23.40
C VAL A 349 17.20 6.86 23.66
N VAL A 350 17.13 7.64 24.75
CA VAL A 350 15.95 8.48 25.05
C VAL A 350 15.77 9.54 23.97
N LEU A 351 16.86 10.20 23.55
CA LEU A 351 16.80 11.20 22.47
C LEU A 351 16.27 10.61 21.16
N THR A 352 16.79 9.45 20.77
CA THR A 352 16.31 8.78 19.54
C THR A 352 14.87 8.31 19.66
N LEU A 353 14.45 7.78 20.81
CA LEU A 353 13.08 7.38 21.06
C LEU A 353 12.10 8.57 20.99
N VAL A 354 12.48 9.73 21.53
CA VAL A 354 11.66 10.96 21.38
C VAL A 354 11.49 11.30 19.90
N GLY A 355 12.57 11.29 19.12
CA GLY A 355 12.51 11.45 17.66
C GLY A 355 11.66 10.39 16.99
N GLY A 356 11.80 9.14 17.42
CA GLY A 356 10.99 8.00 16.92
C GLY A 356 9.50 8.17 17.18
N VAL A 357 9.11 8.54 18.40
CA VAL A 357 7.70 8.80 18.75
C VAL A 357 7.13 9.95 17.92
N LEU A 358 7.87 11.05 17.77
CA LEU A 358 7.46 12.17 16.90
C LEU A 358 7.29 11.73 15.45
N GLY A 359 8.22 10.91 14.93
CA GLY A 359 8.14 10.36 13.57
C GLY A 359 6.89 9.49 13.39
N VAL A 360 6.58 8.61 14.36
CA VAL A 360 5.37 7.78 14.34
C VAL A 360 4.10 8.63 14.40
N VAL A 361 4.05 9.65 15.26
CA VAL A 361 2.89 10.55 15.38
C VAL A 361 2.65 11.32 14.08
N LEU A 362 3.71 11.84 13.45
CA LEU A 362 3.61 12.49 12.15
C LEU A 362 3.13 11.53 11.06
N ALA A 363 3.65 10.29 11.04
CA ALA A 363 3.17 9.26 10.11
C ALA A 363 1.69 8.94 10.33
N ALA A 364 1.26 8.78 11.58
CA ALA A 364 -0.14 8.57 11.92
C ALA A 364 -1.03 9.73 11.43
N GLY A 365 -0.62 10.96 11.62
CA GLY A 365 -1.32 12.15 11.13
C GLY A 365 -1.42 12.18 9.59
N LEU A 366 -0.34 11.86 8.89
CA LEU A 366 -0.35 11.75 7.42
C LEU A 366 -1.30 10.65 6.94
N LEU A 367 -1.27 9.47 7.56
CA LEU A 367 -2.14 8.36 7.20
C LEU A 367 -3.62 8.69 7.41
N LEU A 368 -3.96 9.39 8.50
CA LEU A 368 -5.31 9.89 8.75
C LEU A 368 -5.74 10.88 7.66
N LEU A 369 -4.86 11.80 7.27
CA LEU A 369 -5.15 12.75 6.20
C LEU A 369 -5.39 12.04 4.87
N ILE A 370 -4.55 11.06 4.52
CA ILE A 370 -4.68 10.28 3.30
C ILE A 370 -6.01 9.50 3.29
N THR A 371 -6.38 8.84 4.39
CA THR A 371 -7.66 8.11 4.47
C THR A 371 -8.88 9.03 4.39
N ALA A 372 -8.77 10.27 4.86
CA ALA A 372 -9.85 11.24 4.78
C ALA A 372 -10.01 11.88 3.39
N THR A 373 -8.92 12.00 2.62
CA THR A 373 -8.92 12.75 1.35
C THR A 373 -8.89 11.86 0.12
N VAL A 374 -8.32 10.65 0.22
CA VAL A 374 -8.14 9.73 -0.90
C VAL A 374 -9.09 8.55 -0.77
N PRO A 375 -10.17 8.48 -1.59
CA PRO A 375 -11.19 7.42 -1.52
C PRO A 375 -10.63 6.00 -1.71
N PHE A 376 -9.44 5.88 -2.25
CA PHE A 376 -8.71 4.64 -2.44
C PHE A 376 -8.30 3.97 -1.11
N PHE A 377 -7.86 4.76 -0.13
CA PHE A 377 -7.42 4.26 1.18
C PHE A 377 -8.58 4.27 2.17
N LYS A 378 -9.48 3.27 2.09
CA LYS A 378 -10.66 3.18 2.96
C LYS A 378 -10.37 2.72 4.39
N VAL A 379 -9.25 2.04 4.58
CA VAL A 379 -8.91 1.42 5.87
C VAL A 379 -7.63 2.04 6.38
N TYR A 380 -7.73 2.70 7.54
CA TYR A 380 -6.55 3.17 8.27
C TYR A 380 -5.85 1.98 8.92
N ILE A 381 -4.58 1.75 8.58
CA ILE A 381 -3.79 0.68 9.17
C ILE A 381 -2.50 1.29 9.74
N LEU A 382 -2.43 1.35 11.07
CA LEU A 382 -1.19 1.55 11.80
C LEU A 382 -1.02 0.35 12.73
N SER A 383 -0.34 -0.68 12.23
CA SER A 383 -0.13 -1.92 12.96
C SER A 383 0.74 -1.67 14.21
N PRO A 384 0.40 -2.24 15.39
CA PRO A 384 1.27 -2.21 16.56
C PRO A 384 2.67 -2.74 16.26
N THR A 385 2.77 -3.73 15.38
CA THR A 385 4.05 -4.30 14.92
C THR A 385 4.89 -3.26 14.18
N THR A 386 4.28 -2.43 13.33
CA THR A 386 4.96 -1.34 12.61
C THR A 386 5.49 -0.28 13.57
N VAL A 387 4.68 0.10 14.57
CA VAL A 387 5.08 1.05 15.61
C VAL A 387 6.24 0.50 16.43
N PHE A 388 6.13 -0.76 16.88
CA PHE A 388 7.20 -1.42 17.62
C PHE A 388 8.50 -1.49 16.82
N LEU A 389 8.44 -1.91 15.56
CA LEU A 389 9.61 -1.98 14.68
C LEU A 389 10.26 -0.60 14.49
N ALA A 390 9.47 0.43 14.26
CA ALA A 390 9.95 1.79 14.08
C ALA A 390 10.67 2.31 15.33
N LEU A 391 10.09 2.10 16.52
CA LEU A 391 10.71 2.47 17.80
C LEU A 391 11.94 1.62 18.13
N ALA A 392 11.93 0.32 17.82
CA ALA A 392 13.08 -0.54 17.98
C ALA A 392 14.25 -0.10 17.11
N VAL A 393 14.01 0.23 15.84
CA VAL A 393 15.04 0.78 14.94
C VAL A 393 15.58 2.11 15.48
N SER A 394 14.71 3.00 15.94
CA SER A 394 15.11 4.27 16.56
C SER A 394 16.01 4.04 17.78
N ALA A 395 15.65 3.12 18.68
CA ALA A 395 16.45 2.76 19.85
C ALA A 395 17.82 2.15 19.46
N LEU A 396 17.85 1.29 18.44
CA LEU A 396 19.09 0.70 17.93
C LEU A 396 20.03 1.76 17.35
N VAL A 397 19.50 2.76 16.64
CA VAL A 397 20.27 3.91 16.15
C VAL A 397 20.87 4.70 17.33
N GLY A 398 20.08 4.97 18.37
CA GLY A 398 20.56 5.62 19.59
C GLY A 398 21.65 4.84 20.30
N LEU A 399 21.47 3.52 20.41
CA LEU A 399 22.46 2.64 21.02
C LEU A 399 23.76 2.64 20.19
N PHE A 400 23.68 2.45 18.88
CA PHE A 400 24.86 2.34 18.01
C PHE A 400 25.69 3.65 18.01
N PHE A 401 25.05 4.78 17.78
CA PHE A 401 25.73 6.07 17.72
C PHE A 401 26.06 6.66 19.10
N GLY A 402 25.41 6.18 20.17
CA GLY A 402 25.69 6.56 21.55
C GLY A 402 26.88 5.84 22.18
N VAL A 403 27.28 4.65 21.67
CA VAL A 403 28.35 3.83 22.28
C VAL A 403 29.69 4.60 22.33
N TRP A 404 30.09 5.25 21.25
CA TRP A 404 31.39 5.91 21.17
C TRP A 404 31.48 7.17 22.07
N PRO A 405 30.53 8.11 22.08
CA PRO A 405 30.52 9.21 23.05
C PRO A 405 30.48 8.74 24.50
N ALA A 406 29.66 7.73 24.80
CA ALA A 406 29.56 7.18 26.14
C ALA A 406 30.87 6.54 26.61
N ALA A 407 31.58 5.83 25.73
CA ALA A 407 32.89 5.28 26.02
C ALA A 407 33.93 6.39 26.28
N ARG A 408 33.88 7.47 25.51
CA ARG A 408 34.76 8.62 25.70
C ARG A 408 34.52 9.32 27.05
N ALA A 409 33.24 9.55 27.42
CA ALA A 409 32.87 10.09 28.72
C ALA A 409 33.38 9.19 29.89
N ALA A 410 33.25 7.89 29.73
CA ALA A 410 33.69 6.89 30.72
C ALA A 410 35.23 6.81 30.86
N ALA A 411 35.98 7.21 29.85
CA ALA A 411 37.46 7.18 29.86
C ALA A 411 38.11 8.43 30.46
N LEU A 412 37.34 9.52 30.75
CA LEU A 412 37.87 10.74 31.33
C LEU A 412 38.56 10.47 32.69
N ASP A 413 39.76 11.03 32.86
CA ASP A 413 40.47 11.01 34.16
C ASP A 413 39.86 12.07 35.09
N PRO A 414 39.50 11.72 36.34
CA PRO A 414 38.90 12.65 37.29
C PRO A 414 39.77 13.87 37.58
N ILE A 415 41.10 13.69 37.63
CA ILE A 415 42.07 14.77 38.00
C ILE A 415 42.15 15.76 36.82
N GLU A 416 42.29 15.23 35.60
CA GLU A 416 42.34 16.08 34.40
C GLU A 416 40.99 16.79 34.17
N ALA A 417 39.88 16.11 34.38
CA ALA A 417 38.55 16.66 34.21
C ALA A 417 38.20 17.78 35.19
N LEU A 418 38.74 17.76 36.42
CA LEU A 418 38.57 18.84 37.41
C LEU A 418 39.48 20.03 37.16
N ARG A 419 40.55 19.85 36.37
CA ARG A 419 41.53 20.89 36.02
C ARG A 419 41.16 21.64 34.74
N TYR A 420 40.14 21.18 34.05
CA TYR A 420 39.62 21.80 32.82
C TYR A 420 38.87 23.09 33.18
N GLU A 421 39.38 24.24 32.72
CA GLU A 421 38.71 25.54 32.81
C GLU A 421 37.67 25.75 31.73
#